data_6bbf6351302ae1057544f812997667b0
#
_entry.id   6bbf6351302ae1057544f812997667b0
#
_cell.length_a   1.000
_cell.length_b   1.000
_cell.length_c   1.000
_cell.angle_alpha   90.00
_cell.angle_beta   90.00
_cell.angle_gamma   90.00
#
_symmetry.space_group_name_H-M   'P 1'
#
loop_
_entity.id
_entity.type
_entity.pdbx_description
1 polymer ?
#
loop_
_entity_poly.entity_id
_entity_poly.type
_entity_poly.pdbx_seq_one_letter_code
_entity_poly.pdbx_strand_id
1 'polypeptide(L)'
;MGSTSSFNRRDLVKRAAALGIIAVPAMGTLSACATGGGGGNDGNDGNDGKGAKNKGATSAKNPLGVKKGAALEAFIFKGGLGDQYAKDAEADYDKTYGVTVKHTGTQQVGPKLQPRFAGGNPPDIIDNSGADHLDMNKLSAQGQLQDLTELLDAPSLDDPKKKVRDTLYPSTLEKGKHKDAFDVFYYAFTVYGTWYSHKLLKDKGWAYPTSFDDMIKLCGDIKKTGVAPWTYPGKYPYYVHFNMFAQIAKIGGLDKWIAIDNLEPRAWTSNDAVKQVVEHYAELAAKGYFLQGSQGLTHIQSQTAWTRGKAVFIPNGSWVENEAAPTTPKDFDMAVGPLFNGGSGDKMPHGTLRAEPSEPFIVAKDGKNPVGGMELLRILLSKKHAQNFATKVRSLTAVKGATEGMRLSPGLSSAAEAVTAGGRNLLMIQLQEWYPKLTDEKLGGLTSQLLTGDMKAAEWIKKAQQYADEFAKDDSVTKFHREA
;
A
#
# COMPACT_ATOMS: atom_id res chain seq x y z
N MET A 1 2.73 51.34 -29.10
CA MET A 1 4.07 51.04 -29.63
C MET A 1 4.85 50.33 -28.58
N GLY A 2 5.13 49.03 -28.74
CA GLY A 2 5.89 48.22 -27.76
C GLY A 2 5.84 46.76 -28.23
N SER A 3 6.89 46.32 -28.90
CA SER A 3 7.02 45.04 -29.60
C SER A 3 7.15 43.86 -28.64
N THR A 4 6.39 42.83 -28.90
CA THR A 4 6.53 41.47 -28.31
C THR A 4 7.61 40.72 -29.08
N SER A 5 8.72 40.35 -28.43
CA SER A 5 9.71 39.42 -29.00
C SER A 5 9.37 38.00 -28.61
N SER A 6 9.04 37.17 -29.59
CA SER A 6 8.87 35.73 -29.49
C SER A 6 10.24 35.04 -29.46
N PHE A 7 10.52 34.27 -28.38
CA PHE A 7 11.70 33.40 -28.33
C PHE A 7 11.43 32.10 -29.11
N ASN A 8 12.26 31.82 -30.08
CA ASN A 8 12.17 30.66 -30.96
C ASN A 8 13.16 29.57 -30.50
N ARG A 9 12.64 28.35 -30.30
CA ARG A 9 13.38 27.16 -29.77
C ARG A 9 14.55 26.66 -30.66
N ARG A 10 14.80 27.30 -31.81
CA ARG A 10 15.84 26.89 -32.78
C ARG A 10 17.24 27.48 -32.54
N ASP A 11 17.37 28.45 -31.63
CA ASP A 11 18.66 29.14 -31.42
C ASP A 11 19.50 28.57 -30.26
N LEU A 12 18.98 27.55 -29.53
CA LEU A 12 19.68 26.92 -28.42
C LEU A 12 20.62 25.75 -28.83
N VAL A 13 20.53 25.30 -30.09
CA VAL A 13 21.32 24.13 -30.60
C VAL A 13 22.62 24.52 -31.31
N LYS A 14 22.87 25.80 -31.54
CA LYS A 14 24.06 26.24 -32.30
C LYS A 14 25.23 26.79 -31.51
N ARG A 15 25.24 26.69 -30.17
CA ARG A 15 26.34 27.19 -29.32
C ARG A 15 27.11 26.16 -28.47
N ALA A 16 26.95 24.87 -28.77
CA ALA A 16 27.70 23.80 -28.07
C ALA A 16 28.68 23.04 -28.99
N ALA A 17 29.25 23.69 -29.99
CA ALA A 17 30.23 23.07 -30.89
C ALA A 17 31.43 23.99 -31.08
N ALA A 18 32.20 24.21 -30.02
CA ALA A 18 33.58 24.69 -30.12
C ALA A 18 34.27 24.60 -28.75
N LEU A 19 34.92 23.47 -28.52
CA LEU A 19 36.20 23.33 -27.83
C LEU A 19 36.52 21.83 -27.78
N GLY A 20 37.24 21.43 -28.77
CA GLY A 20 37.84 20.11 -28.84
C GLY A 20 39.16 20.07 -28.08
N ILE A 21 39.69 18.89 -27.97
CA ILE A 21 41.08 18.44 -27.93
C ILE A 21 41.16 17.24 -27.00
N ILE A 22 41.23 16.04 -27.61
CA ILE A 22 42.38 15.10 -27.83
C ILE A 22 43.03 14.60 -26.53
N ALA A 23 42.94 13.28 -26.28
CA ALA A 23 44.01 12.36 -26.44
C ALA A 23 43.65 10.92 -25.97
N VAL A 24 43.94 9.95 -26.80
CA VAL A 24 44.03 8.51 -26.61
C VAL A 24 45.53 8.19 -26.75
N PRO A 25 46.07 6.98 -26.49
CA PRO A 25 45.88 5.91 -25.52
C PRO A 25 47.17 5.52 -24.82
N ALA A 26 47.16 4.59 -23.87
CA ALA A 26 48.24 3.60 -23.77
C ALA A 26 47.82 2.37 -22.94
N MET A 27 47.96 1.22 -23.56
CA MET A 27 48.02 -0.11 -22.95
C MET A 27 49.23 -0.21 -22.00
N GLY A 28 49.08 -1.00 -20.96
CA GLY A 28 50.16 -1.39 -20.09
C GLY A 28 49.77 -2.57 -19.19
N THR A 29 49.92 -3.78 -19.73
CA THR A 29 50.01 -5.02 -18.96
C THR A 29 51.28 -5.01 -18.12
N LEU A 30 51.18 -5.37 -16.84
CA LEU A 30 52.31 -6.01 -16.12
C LEU A 30 51.76 -6.84 -14.96
N SER A 31 51.92 -8.13 -15.14
CA SER A 31 51.90 -9.17 -14.13
C SER A 31 53.16 -9.09 -13.26
N ALA A 32 53.05 -9.26 -11.96
CA ALA A 32 54.14 -9.73 -11.14
C ALA A 32 53.61 -10.54 -9.96
N CYS A 33 53.99 -11.83 -9.99
CA CYS A 33 53.95 -12.75 -8.86
C CYS A 33 55.11 -12.47 -7.90
N ALA A 34 54.90 -12.70 -6.60
CA ALA A 34 55.91 -13.26 -5.68
C ALA A 34 55.22 -13.55 -4.33
N THR A 35 54.94 -14.76 -4.03
CA THR A 35 55.61 -15.83 -3.28
C THR A 35 55.84 -15.55 -1.78
N GLY A 36 55.33 -16.47 -0.98
CA GLY A 36 55.81 -16.96 0.30
C GLY A 36 54.82 -16.78 1.48
N GLY A 37 54.30 -17.75 2.15
CA GLY A 37 54.54 -19.14 2.35
C GLY A 37 53.97 -19.48 3.72
N GLY A 38 53.37 -20.69 3.85
CA GLY A 38 53.19 -21.33 5.16
C GLY A 38 51.77 -21.60 5.61
N GLY A 39 51.15 -22.65 5.25
CA GLY A 39 50.88 -23.90 6.00
C GLY A 39 49.64 -23.89 6.87
N GLY A 40 48.67 -24.77 6.56
CA GLY A 40 47.64 -25.21 7.49
C GLY A 40 46.33 -25.62 6.80
N ASN A 41 46.25 -26.89 6.54
CA ASN A 41 45.15 -27.68 5.98
C ASN A 41 43.88 -27.59 6.84
N ASP A 42 42.68 -27.44 6.32
CA ASP A 42 41.66 -28.48 6.27
C ASP A 42 40.43 -27.98 5.54
N GLY A 43 39.92 -28.85 4.67
CA GLY A 43 38.84 -28.58 3.76
C GLY A 43 37.45 -28.59 4.38
N ASN A 44 36.54 -27.97 3.70
CA ASN A 44 35.33 -28.62 3.20
C ASN A 44 34.59 -27.72 2.24
N ASP A 45 34.20 -28.29 1.12
CA ASP A 45 33.33 -27.72 0.12
C ASP A 45 31.98 -27.29 0.69
N GLY A 46 31.59 -26.06 0.45
CA GLY A 46 30.25 -25.56 0.68
C GLY A 46 29.93 -24.47 -0.33
N ASN A 47 29.08 -24.75 -1.25
CA ASN A 47 28.48 -23.85 -2.23
C ASN A 47 27.97 -22.55 -1.55
N ASP A 48 28.87 -21.57 -1.41
CA ASP A 48 28.54 -20.28 -0.82
C ASP A 48 27.84 -19.38 -1.85
N GLY A 49 26.49 -19.44 -1.84
CA GLY A 49 25.70 -18.31 -2.27
C GLY A 49 26.17 -17.06 -1.51
N LYS A 50 26.46 -15.97 -2.22
CA LYS A 50 26.97 -14.69 -1.69
C LYS A 50 26.22 -14.30 -0.43
N GLY A 51 26.77 -14.60 0.74
CA GLY A 51 26.18 -14.31 2.05
C GLY A 51 25.91 -12.81 2.20
N ALA A 52 24.82 -12.47 2.90
CA ALA A 52 24.41 -11.10 3.10
C ALA A 52 25.56 -10.27 3.69
N LYS A 53 25.83 -9.13 3.09
CA LYS A 53 26.85 -8.17 3.57
C LYS A 53 26.59 -7.85 5.05
N ASN A 54 27.65 -7.75 5.86
CA ASN A 54 27.58 -7.45 7.27
C ASN A 54 26.92 -8.49 8.20
N LYS A 55 26.76 -9.73 7.77
CA LYS A 55 26.33 -10.83 8.64
C LYS A 55 27.46 -11.22 9.62
N GLY A 56 27.15 -11.19 10.91
CA GLY A 56 28.01 -11.62 12.00
C GLY A 56 27.56 -12.96 12.57
N ALA A 57 28.11 -13.35 13.72
CA ALA A 57 27.71 -14.56 14.42
C ALA A 57 26.26 -14.49 14.92
N THR A 58 25.52 -15.57 14.73
CA THR A 58 24.16 -15.71 15.24
C THR A 58 24.16 -16.18 16.71
N SER A 59 23.14 -15.77 17.44
CA SER A 59 22.88 -16.23 18.83
C SER A 59 21.39 -16.16 19.11
N ALA A 60 20.95 -16.71 20.26
CA ALA A 60 19.56 -16.63 20.68
C ALA A 60 19.05 -15.18 20.80
N LYS A 61 19.92 -14.21 21.13
CA LYS A 61 19.60 -12.78 21.24
C LYS A 61 19.83 -12.00 19.93
N ASN A 62 20.54 -12.59 18.97
CA ASN A 62 20.86 -12.00 17.67
C ASN A 62 20.70 -13.07 16.59
N PRO A 63 19.47 -13.55 16.34
CA PRO A 63 19.25 -14.70 15.46
C PRO A 63 19.60 -14.44 14.00
N LEU A 64 19.54 -13.19 13.56
CA LEU A 64 19.89 -12.79 12.19
C LEU A 64 21.39 -12.48 12.01
N GLY A 65 22.15 -12.38 13.11
CA GLY A 65 23.60 -12.15 13.05
C GLY A 65 23.96 -10.70 12.71
N VAL A 66 23.26 -9.71 13.25
CA VAL A 66 23.61 -8.29 13.07
C VAL A 66 24.97 -7.99 13.72
N LYS A 67 25.87 -7.32 13.04
CA LYS A 67 27.13 -6.82 13.62
C LYS A 67 26.89 -5.59 14.46
N LYS A 68 27.38 -5.60 15.69
CA LYS A 68 27.34 -4.45 16.59
C LYS A 68 28.09 -3.26 15.95
N GLY A 69 27.51 -2.05 16.01
CA GLY A 69 28.12 -0.85 15.43
C GLY A 69 28.00 -0.76 13.88
N ALA A 70 27.40 -1.75 13.21
CA ALA A 70 27.18 -1.63 11.76
C ALA A 70 26.11 -0.58 11.47
N ALA A 71 26.44 0.41 10.65
CA ALA A 71 25.52 1.47 10.26
C ALA A 71 24.27 0.89 9.57
N LEU A 72 23.11 1.51 9.83
CA LEU A 72 21.83 1.16 9.21
C LEU A 72 21.18 2.44 8.65
N GLU A 73 20.68 2.37 7.42
CA GLU A 73 19.93 3.45 6.78
C GLU A 73 18.49 3.02 6.55
N ALA A 74 17.54 3.72 7.20
CA ALA A 74 16.11 3.54 7.05
C ALA A 74 15.50 4.70 6.23
N PHE A 75 14.71 4.36 5.21
CA PHE A 75 14.02 5.31 4.36
C PHE A 75 12.51 5.07 4.44
N ILE A 76 11.79 5.95 5.12
CA ILE A 76 10.43 5.72 5.56
C ILE A 76 9.46 6.65 4.84
N PHE A 77 8.37 6.07 4.30
CA PHE A 77 7.27 6.87 3.76
C PHE A 77 6.60 7.66 4.89
N LYS A 78 6.51 8.98 4.70
CA LYS A 78 5.90 9.89 5.68
C LYS A 78 4.55 10.40 5.16
N GLY A 79 3.58 9.51 5.07
CA GLY A 79 2.20 9.78 4.66
C GLY A 79 1.22 9.82 5.84
N GLY A 80 0.02 9.26 5.62
CA GLY A 80 -1.07 9.23 6.61
C GLY A 80 -0.75 8.55 7.93
N LEU A 81 0.19 7.59 7.92
CA LEU A 81 0.65 6.89 9.13
C LEU A 81 1.82 7.62 9.84
N GLY A 82 2.40 8.63 9.20
CA GLY A 82 3.59 9.31 9.74
C GLY A 82 4.84 8.43 9.70
N ASP A 83 5.90 8.82 10.45
CA ASP A 83 7.16 8.09 10.54
C ASP A 83 7.63 7.85 11.99
N GLN A 84 6.83 8.26 12.98
CA GLN A 84 7.24 8.18 14.38
C GLN A 84 7.30 6.73 14.89
N TYR A 85 6.44 5.86 14.39
CA TYR A 85 6.47 4.44 14.75
C TYR A 85 7.78 3.75 14.37
N ALA A 86 8.35 4.12 13.21
CA ALA A 86 9.63 3.61 12.75
C ALA A 86 10.78 4.14 13.62
N LYS A 87 10.79 5.44 13.95
CA LYS A 87 11.77 6.05 14.86
C LYS A 87 11.78 5.42 16.24
N ASP A 88 10.61 5.02 16.76
CA ASP A 88 10.52 4.34 18.04
C ASP A 88 11.18 2.94 17.98
N ALA A 89 11.04 2.21 16.87
CA ALA A 89 11.71 0.93 16.66
C ALA A 89 13.22 1.10 16.38
N GLU A 90 13.59 2.14 15.64
CA GLU A 90 14.98 2.54 15.40
C GLU A 90 15.71 2.83 16.72
N ALA A 91 15.07 3.51 17.67
CA ALA A 91 15.63 3.76 19.00
C ALA A 91 15.91 2.47 19.80
N ASP A 92 15.05 1.45 19.68
CA ASP A 92 15.30 0.14 20.29
C ASP A 92 16.44 -0.60 19.55
N TYR A 93 16.52 -0.47 18.24
CA TYR A 93 17.64 -0.99 17.45
C TYR A 93 18.96 -0.32 17.86
N ASP A 94 19.00 1.02 17.95
CA ASP A 94 20.18 1.81 18.37
C ASP A 94 20.69 1.35 19.73
N LYS A 95 19.78 1.20 20.70
CA LYS A 95 20.09 0.71 22.04
C LYS A 95 20.67 -0.70 22.04
N THR A 96 20.17 -1.57 21.15
CA THR A 96 20.57 -2.99 21.10
C THR A 96 21.93 -3.15 20.41
N TYR A 97 22.16 -2.43 19.32
CA TYR A 97 23.32 -2.63 18.46
C TYR A 97 24.38 -1.54 18.57
N GLY A 98 24.14 -0.48 19.35
CA GLY A 98 25.12 0.59 19.63
C GLY A 98 25.44 1.44 18.39
N VAL A 99 24.43 1.76 17.60
CA VAL A 99 24.53 2.55 16.37
C VAL A 99 23.31 3.46 16.26
N THR A 100 23.46 4.64 15.68
CA THR A 100 22.33 5.50 15.36
C THR A 100 21.85 5.22 13.94
N VAL A 101 20.58 4.81 13.79
CA VAL A 101 19.97 4.60 12.48
C VAL A 101 19.88 5.93 11.73
N LYS A 102 20.36 5.95 10.51
CA LYS A 102 20.18 7.09 9.60
C LYS A 102 18.77 7.09 9.05
N HIS A 103 17.88 7.84 9.69
CA HIS A 103 16.47 7.95 9.29
C HIS A 103 16.26 9.01 8.20
N THR A 104 15.43 8.69 7.20
CA THR A 104 14.90 9.64 6.23
C THR A 104 13.41 9.43 6.06
N GLY A 105 12.58 10.40 6.47
CA GLY A 105 11.13 10.42 6.22
C GLY A 105 10.79 11.27 4.99
N THR A 106 9.96 10.75 4.06
CA THR A 106 9.58 11.46 2.83
C THR A 106 8.29 10.94 2.23
N GLN A 107 7.57 11.78 1.47
CA GLN A 107 6.45 11.34 0.62
C GLN A 107 6.89 10.95 -0.80
N GLN A 108 8.14 11.22 -1.18
CA GLN A 108 8.68 10.99 -2.53
C GLN A 108 9.68 9.82 -2.52
N VAL A 109 9.19 8.62 -2.23
CA VAL A 109 10.05 7.42 -2.11
C VAL A 109 10.69 7.08 -3.45
N GLY A 110 9.89 6.83 -4.49
CA GLY A 110 10.37 6.43 -5.81
C GLY A 110 11.32 7.44 -6.45
N PRO A 111 10.94 8.74 -6.60
CA PRO A 111 11.81 9.76 -7.19
C PRO A 111 13.18 9.88 -6.53
N LYS A 112 13.25 9.72 -5.19
CA LYS A 112 14.51 9.80 -4.45
C LYS A 112 15.33 8.53 -4.50
N LEU A 113 14.70 7.36 -4.57
CA LEU A 113 15.40 6.08 -4.46
C LEU A 113 15.69 5.41 -5.80
N GLN A 114 14.92 5.69 -6.86
CA GLN A 114 15.16 5.11 -8.19
C GLN A 114 16.60 5.37 -8.68
N PRO A 115 17.18 6.58 -8.58
CA PRO A 115 18.59 6.81 -8.93
C PRO A 115 19.57 6.05 -8.03
N ARG A 116 19.24 5.85 -6.75
CA ARG A 116 20.08 5.12 -5.80
C ARG A 116 20.14 3.63 -6.09
N PHE A 117 19.02 3.02 -6.45
CA PHE A 117 18.97 1.63 -6.90
C PHE A 117 19.74 1.44 -8.20
N ALA A 118 19.57 2.34 -9.17
CA ALA A 118 20.33 2.31 -10.42
C ALA A 118 21.84 2.49 -10.21
N GLY A 119 22.25 3.27 -9.21
CA GLY A 119 23.65 3.52 -8.84
C GLY A 119 24.24 2.49 -7.87
N GLY A 120 23.52 1.42 -7.49
CA GLY A 120 23.99 0.37 -6.58
C GLY A 120 24.25 0.83 -5.14
N ASN A 121 23.56 1.90 -4.69
CA ASN A 121 23.70 2.45 -3.33
C ASN A 121 22.30 2.73 -2.70
N PRO A 122 21.40 1.72 -2.65
CA PRO A 122 20.12 1.86 -1.99
C PRO A 122 20.30 1.96 -0.47
N PRO A 123 19.29 2.49 0.29
CA PRO A 123 19.23 2.33 1.74
C PRO A 123 18.99 0.87 2.11
N ASP A 124 19.19 0.52 3.39
CA ASP A 124 19.11 -0.87 3.83
C ASP A 124 17.65 -1.35 3.94
N ILE A 125 16.78 -0.51 4.52
CA ILE A 125 15.35 -0.79 4.69
C ILE A 125 14.51 0.38 4.22
N ILE A 126 13.42 0.09 3.55
CA ILE A 126 12.55 1.09 2.92
C ILE A 126 11.09 0.74 3.22
N ASP A 127 10.36 1.71 3.79
CA ASP A 127 8.90 1.74 3.70
C ASP A 127 8.54 2.33 2.33
N ASN A 128 8.08 1.47 1.43
CA ASN A 128 7.86 1.78 0.02
C ASN A 128 6.39 2.12 -0.29
N SER A 129 5.75 2.87 0.60
CA SER A 129 4.34 3.24 0.48
C SER A 129 4.14 4.56 -0.28
N GLY A 130 2.86 4.91 -0.48
CA GLY A 130 2.44 6.15 -1.12
C GLY A 130 2.32 6.06 -2.64
N ALA A 131 1.83 7.16 -3.26
CA ALA A 131 1.57 7.21 -4.70
C ALA A 131 2.87 7.19 -5.55
N ASP A 132 3.96 7.72 -4.98
CA ASP A 132 5.27 7.81 -5.64
C ASP A 132 6.22 6.68 -5.18
N HIS A 133 5.70 5.46 -4.95
CA HIS A 133 6.51 4.31 -4.54
C HIS A 133 7.39 3.77 -5.69
N LEU A 134 8.39 2.94 -5.33
CA LEU A 134 9.17 2.17 -6.30
C LEU A 134 8.33 1.00 -6.85
N ASP A 135 8.55 0.63 -8.08
CA ASP A 135 7.97 -0.58 -8.68
C ASP A 135 8.62 -1.83 -8.06
N MET A 136 7.96 -2.40 -7.03
CA MET A 136 8.44 -3.57 -6.28
C MET A 136 8.55 -4.81 -7.17
N ASN A 137 7.63 -4.97 -8.11
CA ASN A 137 7.64 -6.10 -9.04
C ASN A 137 8.88 -6.09 -9.92
N LYS A 138 9.26 -4.88 -10.39
CA LYS A 138 10.48 -4.69 -11.17
C LYS A 138 11.73 -4.93 -10.32
N LEU A 139 11.77 -4.40 -9.09
CA LEU A 139 12.91 -4.62 -8.19
C LEU A 139 13.07 -6.09 -7.83
N SER A 140 11.99 -6.81 -7.55
CA SER A 140 11.98 -8.25 -7.28
C SER A 140 12.46 -9.04 -8.51
N ALA A 141 11.91 -8.77 -9.69
CA ALA A 141 12.32 -9.42 -10.94
C ALA A 141 13.79 -9.19 -11.28
N GLN A 142 14.37 -8.06 -10.91
CA GLN A 142 15.79 -7.73 -11.05
C GLN A 142 16.69 -8.30 -9.95
N GLY A 143 16.11 -9.00 -8.95
CA GLY A 143 16.84 -9.57 -7.83
C GLY A 143 17.48 -8.52 -6.91
N GLN A 144 16.91 -7.32 -6.84
CA GLN A 144 17.42 -6.20 -6.03
C GLN A 144 16.87 -6.20 -4.60
N LEU A 145 15.88 -7.06 -4.31
CA LEU A 145 15.30 -7.21 -2.98
C LEU A 145 15.91 -8.39 -2.24
N GLN A 146 16.02 -8.26 -0.93
CA GLN A 146 16.46 -9.31 -0.02
C GLN A 146 15.28 -10.26 0.25
N ASP A 147 15.49 -11.56 0.13
CA ASP A 147 14.54 -12.56 0.61
C ASP A 147 14.45 -12.49 2.12
N LEU A 148 13.24 -12.31 2.64
CA LEU A 148 12.91 -12.14 4.06
C LEU A 148 12.53 -13.45 4.74
N THR A 149 12.71 -14.61 4.10
CA THR A 149 12.38 -15.92 4.68
C THR A 149 13.16 -16.15 5.99
N GLU A 150 14.42 -15.72 6.06
CA GLU A 150 15.22 -15.81 7.28
C GLU A 150 14.61 -14.98 8.43
N LEU A 151 14.07 -13.81 8.17
CA LEU A 151 13.33 -13.02 9.14
C LEU A 151 12.07 -13.76 9.61
N LEU A 152 11.31 -14.34 8.68
CA LEU A 152 10.08 -15.07 9.02
C LEU A 152 10.35 -16.31 9.88
N ASP A 153 11.51 -16.95 9.68
CA ASP A 153 11.92 -18.15 10.43
C ASP A 153 12.66 -17.82 11.73
N ALA A 154 13.06 -16.57 11.93
CA ALA A 154 13.69 -16.13 13.16
C ALA A 154 12.73 -16.21 14.36
N PRO A 155 13.26 -16.43 15.59
CA PRO A 155 12.46 -16.36 16.81
C PRO A 155 11.78 -15.00 16.97
N SER A 156 10.50 -14.99 17.33
CA SER A 156 9.79 -13.78 17.72
C SER A 156 10.43 -13.14 18.96
N LEU A 157 10.40 -11.81 19.03
CA LEU A 157 10.88 -11.09 20.22
C LEU A 157 9.99 -11.30 21.44
N ASP A 158 8.69 -11.56 21.22
CA ASP A 158 7.70 -11.71 22.31
C ASP A 158 7.70 -13.13 22.88
N ASP A 159 7.94 -14.14 22.04
CA ASP A 159 8.01 -15.53 22.40
C ASP A 159 9.08 -16.26 21.57
N PRO A 160 10.29 -16.44 22.09
CA PRO A 160 11.38 -17.07 21.34
C PRO A 160 11.13 -18.53 20.91
N LYS A 161 10.05 -19.17 21.42
CA LYS A 161 9.63 -20.51 20.98
C LYS A 161 8.80 -20.49 19.71
N LYS A 162 8.31 -19.32 19.31
CA LYS A 162 7.56 -19.09 18.07
C LYS A 162 8.43 -18.40 17.03
N LYS A 163 8.23 -18.74 15.78
CA LYS A 163 8.79 -18.00 14.66
C LYS A 163 8.02 -16.69 14.45
N VAL A 164 8.64 -15.70 13.86
CA VAL A 164 7.97 -14.45 13.47
C VAL A 164 6.69 -14.74 12.66
N ARG A 165 6.76 -15.64 11.65
CA ARG A 165 5.60 -16.02 10.84
C ARG A 165 4.40 -16.51 11.61
N ASP A 166 4.59 -17.14 12.75
CA ASP A 166 3.51 -17.71 13.58
C ASP A 166 2.69 -16.61 14.28
N THR A 167 3.28 -15.42 14.43
CA THR A 167 2.66 -14.24 15.07
C THR A 167 1.86 -13.37 14.09
N LEU A 168 1.87 -13.67 12.79
CA LEU A 168 1.31 -12.84 11.72
C LEU A 168 -0.02 -13.38 11.19
N TYR A 169 -0.86 -12.49 10.66
CA TYR A 169 -2.03 -12.90 9.88
C TYR A 169 -1.59 -13.65 8.60
N PRO A 170 -2.24 -14.78 8.23
CA PRO A 170 -1.84 -15.58 7.06
C PRO A 170 -1.78 -14.80 5.76
N SER A 171 -2.73 -13.88 5.53
CA SER A 171 -2.76 -13.02 4.34
C SER A 171 -1.50 -12.16 4.14
N THR A 172 -0.79 -11.84 5.24
CA THR A 172 0.50 -11.12 5.17
C THR A 172 1.57 -11.98 4.49
N LEU A 173 1.58 -13.27 4.79
CA LEU A 173 2.53 -14.22 4.21
C LEU A 173 2.21 -14.53 2.75
N GLU A 174 0.94 -14.47 2.37
CA GLU A 174 0.48 -14.66 1.00
C GLU A 174 0.85 -13.45 0.13
N LYS A 175 0.51 -12.24 0.59
CA LYS A 175 0.70 -11.00 -0.18
C LYS A 175 2.16 -10.66 -0.43
N GLY A 176 3.06 -11.00 0.49
CA GLY A 176 4.48 -10.65 0.41
C GLY A 176 5.33 -11.50 -0.54
N LYS A 177 4.71 -12.48 -1.21
CA LYS A 177 5.41 -13.37 -2.13
C LYS A 177 5.44 -12.83 -3.56
N HIS A 178 6.63 -12.84 -4.14
CA HIS A 178 6.85 -12.63 -5.57
C HIS A 178 7.51 -13.89 -6.14
N LYS A 179 6.76 -14.69 -6.91
CA LYS A 179 7.20 -16.03 -7.36
C LYS A 179 7.54 -16.91 -6.15
N ASP A 180 8.80 -17.35 -6.04
CA ASP A 180 9.28 -18.23 -4.97
C ASP A 180 9.91 -17.49 -3.79
N ALA A 181 10.10 -16.16 -3.87
CA ALA A 181 10.70 -15.35 -2.82
C ALA A 181 9.65 -14.63 -2.00
N PHE A 182 9.89 -14.49 -0.68
CA PHE A 182 9.16 -13.59 0.19
C PHE A 182 10.01 -12.33 0.40
N ASP A 183 9.83 -11.30 -0.42
CA ASP A 183 10.73 -10.16 -0.50
C ASP A 183 10.05 -8.79 -0.23
N VAL A 184 8.75 -8.79 0.04
CA VAL A 184 8.01 -7.63 0.52
C VAL A 184 7.28 -7.98 1.81
N PHE A 185 7.42 -7.14 2.83
CA PHE A 185 6.71 -7.29 4.09
C PHE A 185 5.68 -6.17 4.27
N TYR A 186 4.40 -6.51 4.32
CA TYR A 186 3.31 -5.56 4.56
C TYR A 186 3.05 -5.44 6.07
N TYR A 187 3.43 -4.29 6.65
CA TYR A 187 3.43 -4.07 8.11
C TYR A 187 2.07 -3.70 8.68
N ALA A 188 1.34 -2.81 8.03
CA ALA A 188 0.00 -2.42 8.45
C ALA A 188 -1.06 -3.42 7.96
N PHE A 189 -2.23 -3.41 8.61
CA PHE A 189 -3.41 -4.14 8.18
C PHE A 189 -4.55 -3.15 8.00
N THR A 190 -4.85 -2.81 6.76
CA THR A 190 -5.80 -1.75 6.43
C THR A 190 -7.19 -2.30 6.18
N VAL A 191 -8.17 -1.66 6.78
CA VAL A 191 -9.60 -1.85 6.50
C VAL A 191 -10.05 -0.75 5.55
N TYR A 192 -10.55 -1.15 4.39
CA TYR A 192 -11.10 -0.26 3.38
C TYR A 192 -12.63 -0.33 3.42
N GLY A 193 -13.29 0.82 3.27
CA GLY A 193 -14.74 0.79 3.32
C GLY A 193 -15.38 2.18 3.23
N THR A 194 -16.68 2.18 3.52
CA THR A 194 -17.47 3.40 3.69
C THR A 194 -17.31 3.90 5.12
N TRP A 195 -16.63 5.02 5.27
CA TRP A 195 -16.41 5.66 6.56
C TRP A 195 -17.49 6.70 6.84
N TYR A 196 -17.92 6.80 8.12
CA TYR A 196 -18.96 7.72 8.59
C TYR A 196 -18.77 8.08 10.06
N SER A 197 -19.55 9.03 10.57
CA SER A 197 -19.64 9.29 12.00
C SER A 197 -20.82 8.50 12.59
N HIS A 198 -20.52 7.54 13.48
CA HIS A 198 -21.55 6.77 14.18
C HIS A 198 -22.47 7.69 14.98
N LYS A 199 -21.88 8.67 15.68
CA LYS A 199 -22.63 9.67 16.45
C LYS A 199 -23.57 10.47 15.56
N LEU A 200 -23.12 10.92 14.38
CA LEU A 200 -23.97 11.70 13.46
C LEU A 200 -25.20 10.89 13.02
N LEU A 201 -24.99 9.63 12.60
CA LEU A 201 -26.12 8.78 12.21
C LEU A 201 -27.11 8.60 13.37
N LYS A 202 -26.60 8.29 14.56
CA LYS A 202 -27.42 8.13 15.77
C LYS A 202 -28.21 9.40 16.11
N ASP A 203 -27.56 10.56 16.11
CA ASP A 203 -28.20 11.85 16.46
C ASP A 203 -29.29 12.23 15.45
N LYS A 204 -29.17 11.78 14.20
CA LYS A 204 -30.19 12.01 13.15
C LYS A 204 -31.24 10.91 13.06
N GLY A 205 -31.13 9.84 13.87
CA GLY A 205 -32.00 8.68 13.78
C GLY A 205 -31.81 7.86 12.48
N TRP A 206 -30.64 7.97 11.86
CA TRP A 206 -30.28 7.22 10.66
C TRP A 206 -29.58 5.90 11.03
N ALA A 207 -29.94 4.81 10.35
CA ALA A 207 -29.21 3.56 10.43
C ALA A 207 -28.18 3.47 9.30
N TYR A 208 -27.02 2.85 9.55
CA TYR A 208 -26.11 2.51 8.47
C TYR A 208 -26.80 1.54 7.51
N PRO A 209 -26.82 1.81 6.19
CA PRO A 209 -27.59 1.02 5.23
C PRO A 209 -27.00 -0.37 5.03
N THR A 210 -27.86 -1.37 4.87
CA THR A 210 -27.47 -2.77 4.65
C THR A 210 -27.47 -3.14 3.18
N SER A 211 -28.18 -2.42 2.34
CA SER A 211 -28.27 -2.63 0.89
C SER A 211 -28.04 -1.35 0.10
N PHE A 212 -27.86 -1.49 -1.19
CA PHE A 212 -27.77 -0.34 -2.09
C PHE A 212 -29.07 0.47 -2.10
N ASP A 213 -30.23 -0.18 -2.08
CA ASP A 213 -31.51 0.50 -2.04
C ASP A 213 -31.68 1.33 -0.77
N ASP A 214 -31.25 0.77 0.39
CA ASP A 214 -31.21 1.51 1.65
C ASP A 214 -30.28 2.71 1.57
N MET A 215 -29.11 2.54 0.93
CA MET A 215 -28.16 3.64 0.74
C MET A 215 -28.76 4.75 -0.14
N ILE A 216 -29.39 4.42 -1.25
CA ILE A 216 -30.06 5.41 -2.12
C ILE A 216 -31.17 6.15 -1.36
N LYS A 217 -31.98 5.44 -0.57
CA LYS A 217 -33.02 6.03 0.25
C LYS A 217 -32.43 6.98 1.30
N LEU A 218 -31.44 6.52 2.06
CA LEU A 218 -30.77 7.33 3.07
C LEU A 218 -30.10 8.56 2.45
N CYS A 219 -29.44 8.43 1.30
CA CYS A 219 -28.87 9.56 0.57
C CYS A 219 -29.94 10.63 0.22
N GLY A 220 -31.15 10.20 -0.14
CA GLY A 220 -32.26 11.10 -0.39
C GLY A 220 -32.67 11.88 0.88
N ASP A 221 -32.70 11.23 2.03
CA ASP A 221 -33.04 11.87 3.30
C ASP A 221 -31.91 12.80 3.78
N ILE A 222 -30.67 12.41 3.64
CA ILE A 222 -29.50 13.26 3.94
C ILE A 222 -29.55 14.53 3.08
N LYS A 223 -29.75 14.40 1.76
CA LYS A 223 -29.79 15.54 0.83
C LYS A 223 -30.86 16.57 1.19
N LYS A 224 -32.01 16.14 1.71
CA LYS A 224 -33.09 17.04 2.19
C LYS A 224 -32.64 17.94 3.36
N THR A 225 -31.61 17.55 4.10
CA THR A 225 -31.05 18.36 5.20
C THR A 225 -30.05 19.42 4.72
N GLY A 226 -29.75 19.49 3.44
CA GLY A 226 -28.76 20.41 2.86
C GLY A 226 -27.30 19.91 2.95
N VAL A 227 -27.08 18.69 3.50
CA VAL A 227 -25.77 18.05 3.57
C VAL A 227 -25.61 17.10 2.38
N ALA A 228 -24.41 17.00 1.84
CA ALA A 228 -24.14 16.00 0.79
C ALA A 228 -24.08 14.59 1.38
N PRO A 229 -24.70 13.58 0.75
CA PRO A 229 -24.54 12.20 1.19
C PRO A 229 -23.09 11.73 1.15
N TRP A 230 -22.38 11.96 0.06
CA TRP A 230 -21.02 11.48 -0.17
C TRP A 230 -20.05 12.59 -0.53
N THR A 231 -18.78 12.38 -0.16
CA THR A 231 -17.63 13.07 -0.75
C THR A 231 -16.57 12.05 -1.15
N TYR A 232 -15.67 12.43 -2.05
CA TYR A 232 -14.54 11.59 -2.45
C TYR A 232 -13.38 12.47 -2.94
N PRO A 233 -12.13 11.96 -2.92
CA PRO A 233 -10.97 12.70 -3.41
C PRO A 233 -10.87 12.59 -4.94
N GLY A 234 -11.53 13.49 -5.68
CA GLY A 234 -11.63 13.41 -7.13
C GLY A 234 -10.29 13.56 -7.88
N LYS A 235 -9.25 14.11 -7.22
CA LYS A 235 -7.88 14.06 -7.76
C LYS A 235 -7.26 12.66 -7.69
N TYR A 236 -7.87 11.76 -6.91
CA TYR A 236 -7.47 10.37 -6.71
C TYR A 236 -8.71 9.47 -6.79
N PRO A 237 -9.38 9.39 -7.95
CA PRO A 237 -10.68 8.73 -8.08
C PRO A 237 -10.65 7.23 -7.75
N TYR A 238 -9.46 6.62 -7.75
CA TYR A 238 -9.26 5.23 -7.32
C TYR A 238 -9.64 4.96 -5.85
N TYR A 239 -9.79 5.98 -5.00
CA TYR A 239 -10.36 5.79 -3.66
C TYR A 239 -11.78 5.21 -3.69
N VAL A 240 -12.56 5.51 -4.72
CA VAL A 240 -13.88 4.92 -4.93
C VAL A 240 -13.78 3.43 -5.22
N HIS A 241 -12.69 2.99 -5.86
CA HIS A 241 -12.43 1.58 -6.14
C HIS A 241 -12.26 0.74 -4.87
N PHE A 242 -11.90 1.33 -3.72
CA PHE A 242 -11.80 0.59 -2.46
C PHE A 242 -13.12 -0.11 -2.12
N ASN A 243 -14.23 0.60 -2.29
CA ASN A 243 -15.57 0.05 -2.08
C ASN A 243 -16.09 -0.68 -3.33
N MET A 244 -15.94 -0.07 -4.51
CA MET A 244 -16.49 -0.54 -5.77
C MET A 244 -16.00 -1.97 -6.11
N PHE A 245 -14.68 -2.20 -6.04
CA PHE A 245 -14.10 -3.51 -6.36
C PHE A 245 -14.45 -4.57 -5.32
N ALA A 246 -14.36 -4.22 -4.04
CA ALA A 246 -14.78 -5.11 -2.96
C ALA A 246 -16.27 -5.48 -3.05
N GLN A 247 -17.10 -4.52 -3.46
CA GLN A 247 -18.53 -4.74 -3.66
C GLN A 247 -18.81 -5.71 -4.83
N ILE A 248 -18.07 -5.56 -5.94
CA ILE A 248 -18.14 -6.49 -7.08
C ILE A 248 -17.77 -7.92 -6.63
N ALA A 249 -16.67 -8.06 -5.85
CA ALA A 249 -16.24 -9.35 -5.33
C ALA A 249 -17.28 -9.95 -4.37
N LYS A 250 -17.87 -9.14 -3.47
CA LYS A 250 -18.91 -9.61 -2.55
C LYS A 250 -20.13 -10.14 -3.26
N ILE A 251 -20.64 -9.42 -4.25
CA ILE A 251 -21.87 -9.77 -4.99
C ILE A 251 -21.60 -10.93 -5.95
N GLY A 252 -20.52 -10.84 -6.74
CA GLY A 252 -20.21 -11.78 -7.82
C GLY A 252 -19.53 -13.07 -7.38
N GLY A 253 -18.85 -13.05 -6.24
CA GLY A 253 -18.00 -14.13 -5.75
C GLY A 253 -16.51 -13.84 -5.96
N LEU A 254 -15.68 -14.43 -5.09
CA LEU A 254 -14.23 -14.24 -5.11
C LEU A 254 -13.60 -14.81 -6.40
N ASP A 255 -14.11 -15.95 -6.90
CA ASP A 255 -13.69 -16.56 -8.17
C ASP A 255 -13.79 -15.60 -9.35
N LYS A 256 -14.92 -14.91 -9.48
CA LYS A 256 -15.11 -13.90 -10.53
C LYS A 256 -14.23 -12.66 -10.34
N TRP A 257 -13.95 -12.31 -9.09
CA TRP A 257 -13.00 -11.22 -8.84
C TRP A 257 -11.57 -11.64 -9.19
N ILE A 258 -11.17 -12.87 -8.88
CA ILE A 258 -9.86 -13.43 -9.25
C ILE A 258 -9.66 -13.42 -10.77
N ALA A 259 -10.70 -13.71 -11.55
CA ALA A 259 -10.63 -13.56 -13.00
C ALA A 259 -10.32 -12.11 -13.44
N ILE A 260 -10.81 -11.11 -12.69
CA ILE A 260 -10.47 -9.70 -12.93
C ILE A 260 -9.02 -9.42 -12.50
N ASP A 261 -8.56 -9.88 -11.33
CA ASP A 261 -7.18 -9.76 -10.86
C ASP A 261 -6.20 -10.35 -11.89
N ASN A 262 -6.56 -11.48 -12.52
CA ASN A 262 -5.78 -12.21 -13.52
C ASN A 262 -5.89 -11.62 -14.94
N LEU A 263 -6.59 -10.51 -15.14
CA LEU A 263 -6.86 -9.89 -16.46
C LEU A 263 -7.49 -10.85 -17.48
N GLU A 264 -8.38 -11.74 -17.04
CA GLU A 264 -9.00 -12.73 -17.92
C GLU A 264 -9.93 -12.08 -18.95
N PRO A 265 -10.03 -12.65 -20.15
CA PRO A 265 -10.91 -12.14 -21.19
C PRO A 265 -12.37 -12.07 -20.71
N ARG A 266 -13.04 -10.96 -20.97
CA ARG A 266 -14.44 -10.70 -20.61
C ARG A 266 -14.74 -10.67 -19.10
N ALA A 267 -13.76 -10.72 -18.21
CA ALA A 267 -13.99 -10.75 -16.76
C ALA A 267 -14.83 -9.56 -16.27
N TRP A 268 -14.67 -8.36 -16.88
CA TRP A 268 -15.48 -7.19 -16.59
C TRP A 268 -16.87 -7.22 -17.24
N THR A 269 -17.00 -7.77 -18.44
CA THR A 269 -18.23 -7.68 -19.24
C THR A 269 -19.18 -8.87 -19.03
N SER A 270 -18.68 -10.01 -18.57
CA SER A 270 -19.50 -11.21 -18.28
C SER A 270 -19.91 -11.34 -16.81
N ASN A 271 -19.57 -10.38 -15.97
CA ASN A 271 -19.85 -10.39 -14.55
C ASN A 271 -21.01 -9.43 -14.23
N ASP A 272 -22.19 -9.97 -13.94
CA ASP A 272 -23.39 -9.18 -13.60
C ASP A 272 -23.19 -8.28 -12.38
N ALA A 273 -22.33 -8.69 -11.42
CA ALA A 273 -22.00 -7.88 -10.27
C ALA A 273 -21.28 -6.57 -10.68
N VAL A 274 -20.42 -6.61 -11.71
CA VAL A 274 -19.80 -5.40 -12.27
C VAL A 274 -20.86 -4.44 -12.76
N LYS A 275 -21.83 -4.94 -13.55
CA LYS A 275 -22.93 -4.11 -14.05
C LYS A 275 -23.71 -3.49 -12.91
N GLN A 276 -24.15 -4.31 -11.95
CA GLN A 276 -24.95 -3.85 -10.81
C GLN A 276 -24.23 -2.76 -10.01
N VAL A 277 -22.95 -2.95 -9.69
CA VAL A 277 -22.18 -2.00 -8.88
C VAL A 277 -21.90 -0.70 -9.64
N VAL A 278 -21.50 -0.79 -10.93
CA VAL A 278 -21.24 0.41 -11.74
C VAL A 278 -22.51 1.24 -11.95
N GLU A 279 -23.67 0.58 -12.16
CA GLU A 279 -24.96 1.25 -12.25
C GLU A 279 -25.35 1.97 -10.96
N HIS A 280 -25.04 1.41 -9.78
CA HIS A 280 -25.28 2.10 -8.49
C HIS A 280 -24.47 3.37 -8.34
N TYR A 281 -23.18 3.34 -8.68
CA TYR A 281 -22.36 4.56 -8.64
C TYR A 281 -22.84 5.60 -9.65
N ALA A 282 -23.28 5.18 -10.84
CA ALA A 282 -23.91 6.06 -11.81
C ALA A 282 -25.22 6.67 -11.27
N GLU A 283 -26.04 5.91 -10.53
CA GLU A 283 -27.26 6.39 -9.90
C GLU A 283 -26.96 7.42 -8.79
N LEU A 284 -25.97 7.18 -7.92
CA LEU A 284 -25.54 8.16 -6.93
C LEU A 284 -25.14 9.49 -7.59
N ALA A 285 -24.42 9.43 -8.72
CA ALA A 285 -24.03 10.60 -9.49
C ALA A 285 -25.24 11.31 -10.12
N ALA A 286 -26.12 10.56 -10.80
CA ALA A 286 -27.31 11.11 -11.46
C ALA A 286 -28.27 11.78 -10.49
N LYS A 287 -28.37 11.29 -9.25
CA LYS A 287 -29.17 11.88 -8.18
C LYS A 287 -28.49 13.08 -7.50
N GLY A 288 -27.22 13.38 -7.86
CA GLY A 288 -26.45 14.47 -7.27
C GLY A 288 -26.17 14.25 -5.79
N TYR A 289 -25.79 13.04 -5.40
CA TYR A 289 -25.50 12.66 -4.02
C TYR A 289 -24.03 12.88 -3.61
N PHE A 290 -23.17 13.28 -4.55
CA PHE A 290 -21.82 13.70 -4.23
C PHE A 290 -21.72 15.18 -3.90
N LEU A 291 -20.88 15.53 -2.94
CA LEU A 291 -20.57 16.91 -2.59
C LEU A 291 -20.07 17.66 -3.83
N GLN A 292 -20.70 18.80 -4.13
CA GLN A 292 -20.30 19.63 -5.25
C GLN A 292 -18.84 20.04 -5.14
N GLY A 293 -18.07 19.86 -6.22
CA GLY A 293 -16.64 20.13 -6.25
C GLY A 293 -15.75 18.98 -5.79
N SER A 294 -16.31 17.83 -5.39
CA SER A 294 -15.49 16.65 -4.99
C SER A 294 -14.47 16.24 -6.04
N GLN A 295 -14.78 16.41 -7.34
CA GLN A 295 -13.86 16.10 -8.44
C GLN A 295 -12.53 16.87 -8.37
N GLY A 296 -12.48 18.03 -7.70
CA GLY A 296 -11.27 18.84 -7.52
C GLY A 296 -10.54 18.63 -6.20
N LEU A 297 -11.09 17.83 -5.27
CA LEU A 297 -10.53 17.66 -3.94
C LEU A 297 -9.37 16.66 -3.92
N THR A 298 -8.35 16.96 -3.13
CA THR A 298 -7.34 15.98 -2.70
C THR A 298 -7.93 15.08 -1.61
N HIS A 299 -7.19 14.01 -1.22
CA HIS A 299 -7.60 13.14 -0.10
C HIS A 299 -7.77 13.92 1.21
N ILE A 300 -6.82 14.79 1.58
CA ILE A 300 -6.90 15.64 2.78
C ILE A 300 -8.10 16.60 2.72
N GLN A 301 -8.37 17.21 1.57
CA GLN A 301 -9.51 18.13 1.42
C GLN A 301 -10.85 17.42 1.52
N SER A 302 -10.99 16.22 0.93
CA SER A 302 -12.21 15.43 1.04
C SER A 302 -12.46 14.93 2.46
N GLN A 303 -11.42 14.48 3.16
CA GLN A 303 -11.48 14.09 4.57
C GLN A 303 -11.86 15.28 5.46
N THR A 304 -11.28 16.46 5.22
CA THR A 304 -11.63 17.69 5.93
C THR A 304 -13.09 18.09 5.69
N ALA A 305 -13.59 17.97 4.46
CA ALA A 305 -14.99 18.25 4.14
C ALA A 305 -15.93 17.29 4.90
N TRP A 306 -15.58 16.01 4.95
CA TRP A 306 -16.30 14.98 5.67
C TRP A 306 -16.30 15.21 7.19
N THR A 307 -15.13 15.37 7.82
CA THR A 307 -15.03 15.57 9.27
C THR A 307 -15.71 16.87 9.75
N ARG A 308 -15.84 17.85 8.86
CA ARG A 308 -16.58 19.11 9.13
C ARG A 308 -18.08 19.04 8.77
N GLY A 309 -18.60 17.85 8.50
CA GLY A 309 -20.04 17.62 8.29
C GLY A 309 -20.58 18.13 6.95
N LYS A 310 -19.72 18.42 5.95
CA LYS A 310 -20.20 18.78 4.60
C LYS A 310 -20.69 17.56 3.82
N ALA A 311 -20.26 16.38 4.22
CA ALA A 311 -20.73 15.08 3.70
C ALA A 311 -20.84 14.07 4.84
N VAL A 312 -21.69 13.06 4.67
CA VAL A 312 -21.91 12.00 5.68
C VAL A 312 -20.98 10.82 5.46
N PHE A 313 -20.76 10.41 4.23
CA PHE A 313 -19.97 9.24 3.85
C PHE A 313 -18.75 9.62 3.02
N ILE A 314 -17.67 8.83 3.20
CA ILE A 314 -16.43 8.91 2.40
C ILE A 314 -15.86 7.51 2.16
N PRO A 315 -15.44 7.15 0.93
CA PRO A 315 -14.63 5.95 0.70
C PRO A 315 -13.20 6.21 1.17
N ASN A 316 -12.67 5.36 2.05
CA ASN A 316 -11.32 5.52 2.57
C ASN A 316 -10.76 4.20 3.14
N GLY A 317 -9.49 4.23 3.56
CA GLY A 317 -8.86 3.20 4.37
C GLY A 317 -8.70 3.64 5.83
N SER A 318 -8.37 2.69 6.72
CA SER A 318 -8.28 2.92 8.17
C SER A 318 -7.23 3.96 8.61
N TRP A 319 -6.33 4.39 7.73
CA TRP A 319 -5.44 5.52 7.99
C TRP A 319 -6.17 6.85 8.18
N VAL A 320 -7.45 6.94 7.76
CA VAL A 320 -8.24 8.19 7.77
C VAL A 320 -8.35 8.78 9.18
N GLU A 321 -8.42 7.95 10.22
CA GLU A 321 -8.53 8.45 11.60
C GLU A 321 -7.26 9.20 12.03
N ASN A 322 -6.09 8.73 11.63
CA ASN A 322 -4.83 9.41 11.91
C ASN A 322 -4.63 10.64 11.01
N GLU A 323 -4.86 10.48 9.72
CA GLU A 323 -4.62 11.53 8.72
C GLU A 323 -5.56 12.72 8.90
N ALA A 324 -6.83 12.48 9.20
CA ALA A 324 -7.82 13.53 9.44
C ALA A 324 -7.80 14.11 10.87
N ALA A 325 -7.03 13.52 11.80
CA ALA A 325 -7.02 13.92 13.21
C ALA A 325 -6.88 15.43 13.45
N PRO A 326 -6.05 16.21 12.71
CA PRO A 326 -5.92 17.65 12.90
C PRO A 326 -7.20 18.46 12.63
N THR A 327 -8.12 17.91 11.82
CA THR A 327 -9.37 18.61 11.43
C THR A 327 -10.62 17.98 12.02
N THR A 328 -10.49 16.84 12.70
CA THR A 328 -11.60 16.06 13.25
C THR A 328 -12.07 16.66 14.58
N PRO A 329 -13.38 16.99 14.73
CA PRO A 329 -13.94 17.37 16.01
C PRO A 329 -13.78 16.27 17.06
N LYS A 330 -13.66 16.65 18.34
CA LYS A 330 -13.41 15.70 19.44
C LYS A 330 -14.52 14.66 19.63
N ASP A 331 -15.75 15.01 19.24
CA ASP A 331 -16.94 14.17 19.35
C ASP A 331 -17.31 13.47 18.02
N PHE A 332 -16.42 13.55 17.02
CA PHE A 332 -16.60 12.86 15.75
C PHE A 332 -16.22 11.38 15.94
N ASP A 333 -17.23 10.54 16.09
CA ASP A 333 -17.09 9.11 16.35
C ASP A 333 -16.96 8.35 15.01
N MET A 334 -15.72 8.13 14.56
CA MET A 334 -15.44 7.47 13.27
C MET A 334 -15.80 6.00 13.32
N ALA A 335 -16.47 5.53 12.28
CA ALA A 335 -16.77 4.13 12.07
C ALA A 335 -16.66 3.75 10.61
N VAL A 336 -16.34 2.47 10.34
CA VAL A 336 -16.38 1.85 9.01
C VAL A 336 -17.53 0.85 8.96
N GLY A 337 -18.33 0.90 7.91
CA GLY A 337 -19.43 -0.03 7.70
C GLY A 337 -19.07 -1.18 6.78
N PRO A 338 -19.79 -2.33 6.90
CA PRO A 338 -19.65 -3.44 5.98
C PRO A 338 -20.10 -3.05 4.56
N LEU A 339 -19.71 -3.85 3.58
CA LEU A 339 -20.18 -3.68 2.19
C LEU A 339 -21.69 -3.92 2.09
N PHE A 340 -22.35 -3.13 1.26
CA PHE A 340 -23.80 -3.24 1.05
C PHE A 340 -24.17 -4.57 0.38
N ASN A 341 -25.37 -5.06 0.66
CA ASN A 341 -25.93 -6.19 -0.08
C ASN A 341 -26.44 -5.69 -1.45
N GLY A 342 -26.14 -6.45 -2.48
CA GLY A 342 -26.70 -6.24 -3.82
C GLY A 342 -28.05 -6.93 -4.00
N GLY A 343 -28.36 -7.90 -3.13
CA GLY A 343 -29.59 -8.67 -3.14
C GLY A 343 -29.42 -10.06 -2.55
N SER A 344 -30.46 -10.89 -2.65
CA SER A 344 -30.44 -12.27 -2.15
C SER A 344 -29.49 -13.20 -2.92
N GLY A 345 -28.94 -12.74 -4.05
CA GLY A 345 -28.01 -13.50 -4.89
C GLY A 345 -26.54 -13.30 -4.55
N ASP A 346 -26.22 -12.44 -3.56
CA ASP A 346 -24.84 -12.18 -3.14
C ASP A 346 -24.11 -13.47 -2.80
N LYS A 347 -22.88 -13.61 -3.28
CA LYS A 347 -22.05 -14.81 -3.06
C LYS A 347 -21.33 -14.81 -1.73
N MET A 348 -21.15 -13.64 -1.12
CA MET A 348 -20.53 -13.51 0.18
C MET A 348 -21.48 -12.85 1.19
N PRO A 349 -21.37 -13.18 2.50
CA PRO A 349 -22.31 -12.72 3.51
C PRO A 349 -22.25 -11.23 3.77
N HIS A 350 -23.23 -10.69 4.51
CA HIS A 350 -23.29 -9.32 4.99
C HIS A 350 -22.05 -9.03 5.82
N GLY A 351 -21.38 -8.92 6.41
CA GLY A 351 -20.14 -8.66 7.16
C GLY A 351 -18.86 -8.70 6.30
N THR A 352 -18.98 -9.06 5.02
CA THR A 352 -17.83 -9.03 4.10
C THR A 352 -17.31 -7.60 3.96
N LEU A 353 -15.98 -7.44 4.02
CA LEU A 353 -15.33 -6.17 3.77
C LEU A 353 -13.94 -6.40 3.16
N ARG A 354 -13.38 -5.35 2.57
CA ARG A 354 -11.98 -5.36 2.16
C ARG A 354 -11.09 -5.03 3.35
N ALA A 355 -10.25 -5.98 3.74
CA ALA A 355 -9.22 -5.77 4.74
C ALA A 355 -8.00 -6.62 4.39
N GLU A 356 -6.86 -5.96 4.24
CA GLU A 356 -5.68 -6.60 3.70
C GLU A 356 -4.39 -5.97 4.24
N PRO A 357 -3.28 -6.72 4.20
CA PRO A 357 -1.96 -6.19 4.50
C PRO A 357 -1.61 -5.02 3.59
N SER A 358 -1.02 -3.99 4.18
CA SER A 358 -0.61 -2.74 3.51
C SER A 358 0.68 -2.20 4.12
N GLU A 359 1.17 -1.07 3.67
CA GLU A 359 2.43 -0.46 4.09
C GLU A 359 3.61 -1.39 3.81
N PRO A 360 4.03 -1.51 2.53
CA PRO A 360 5.07 -2.44 2.11
C PRO A 360 6.46 -1.98 2.55
N PHE A 361 7.14 -2.83 3.28
CA PHE A 361 8.55 -2.72 3.60
C PHE A 361 9.37 -3.64 2.72
N ILE A 362 10.46 -3.11 2.17
CA ILE A 362 11.46 -3.86 1.42
C ILE A 362 12.84 -3.65 2.03
N VAL A 363 13.68 -4.69 1.95
CA VAL A 363 15.09 -4.64 2.31
C VAL A 363 15.88 -4.74 1.01
N ALA A 364 16.77 -3.78 0.75
CA ALA A 364 17.55 -3.80 -0.46
C ALA A 364 18.73 -4.79 -0.34
N LYS A 365 18.85 -5.71 -1.29
CA LYS A 365 19.91 -6.73 -1.32
C LYS A 365 21.31 -6.11 -1.40
N ASP A 366 21.45 -5.00 -2.13
CA ASP A 366 22.69 -4.26 -2.28
C ASP A 366 22.86 -3.13 -1.25
N GLY A 367 21.99 -3.06 -0.25
CA GLY A 367 22.16 -2.22 0.93
C GLY A 367 23.48 -2.53 1.64
N LYS A 368 23.94 -1.61 2.49
CA LYS A 368 25.16 -1.82 3.26
C LYS A 368 24.98 -2.79 4.41
N ASN A 369 23.76 -2.90 4.93
CA ASN A 369 23.40 -3.74 6.09
C ASN A 369 22.00 -4.37 5.94
N PRO A 370 21.75 -5.25 4.95
CA PRO A 370 20.45 -5.90 4.77
C PRO A 370 20.00 -6.69 6.01
N VAL A 371 20.95 -7.33 6.71
CA VAL A 371 20.67 -8.07 7.96
C VAL A 371 20.15 -7.15 9.04
N GLY A 372 20.70 -5.93 9.16
CA GLY A 372 20.17 -4.90 10.06
C GLY A 372 18.78 -4.44 9.66
N GLY A 373 18.49 -4.32 8.36
CA GLY A 373 17.15 -4.01 7.84
C GLY A 373 16.12 -5.07 8.24
N MET A 374 16.44 -6.34 8.10
CA MET A 374 15.59 -7.45 8.55
C MET A 374 15.38 -7.43 10.06
N GLU A 375 16.41 -7.13 10.85
CA GLU A 375 16.30 -7.04 12.30
C GLU A 375 15.42 -5.86 12.74
N LEU A 376 15.51 -4.71 12.07
CA LEU A 376 14.60 -3.59 12.35
C LEU A 376 13.14 -3.97 12.07
N LEU A 377 12.87 -4.73 11.00
CA LEU A 377 11.54 -5.32 10.78
C LEU A 377 11.14 -6.26 11.91
N ARG A 378 12.04 -7.13 12.39
CA ARG A 378 11.76 -8.04 13.52
C ARG A 378 11.40 -7.26 14.80
N ILE A 379 12.04 -6.13 15.05
CA ILE A 379 11.72 -5.22 16.17
C ILE A 379 10.33 -4.61 15.97
N LEU A 380 10.02 -4.09 14.77
CA LEU A 380 8.69 -3.55 14.43
C LEU A 380 7.58 -4.60 14.65
N LEU A 381 7.86 -5.87 14.38
CA LEU A 381 6.92 -6.98 14.53
C LEU A 381 6.76 -7.50 15.95
N SER A 382 7.40 -6.89 16.94
CA SER A 382 7.11 -7.19 18.36
C SER A 382 5.75 -6.61 18.78
N LYS A 383 5.10 -7.26 19.73
CA LYS A 383 3.84 -6.79 20.33
C LYS A 383 3.97 -5.36 20.86
N LYS A 384 5.12 -5.02 21.46
CA LYS A 384 5.44 -3.66 21.94
C LYS A 384 5.27 -2.62 20.81
N HIS A 385 5.90 -2.83 19.67
CA HIS A 385 5.87 -1.87 18.56
C HIS A 385 4.54 -1.90 17.80
N ALA A 386 3.90 -3.08 17.69
CA ALA A 386 2.55 -3.20 17.14
C ALA A 386 1.51 -2.44 17.99
N GLN A 387 1.60 -2.50 19.31
CA GLN A 387 0.75 -1.73 20.24
C GLN A 387 1.06 -0.23 20.19
N ASN A 388 2.33 0.14 20.09
CA ASN A 388 2.75 1.53 19.89
C ASN A 388 2.17 2.11 18.60
N PHE A 389 2.22 1.33 17.50
CA PHE A 389 1.61 1.69 16.23
C PHE A 389 0.08 1.88 16.37
N ALA A 390 -0.62 0.91 16.96
CA ALA A 390 -2.06 1.00 17.20
C ALA A 390 -2.43 2.24 18.03
N THR A 391 -1.63 2.59 19.04
CA THR A 391 -1.87 3.75 19.91
C THR A 391 -1.61 5.08 19.21
N LYS A 392 -0.46 5.20 18.52
CA LYS A 392 0.01 6.48 17.95
C LYS A 392 -0.53 6.74 16.55
N VAL A 393 -0.67 5.67 15.77
CA VAL A 393 -1.07 5.73 14.36
C VAL A 393 -2.56 5.41 14.17
N ARG A 394 -3.21 4.84 15.19
CA ARG A 394 -4.63 4.45 15.15
C ARG A 394 -4.94 3.52 13.97
N SER A 395 -4.06 2.53 13.75
CA SER A 395 -4.22 1.54 12.69
C SER A 395 -3.80 0.15 13.18
N LEU A 396 -4.30 -0.89 12.52
CA LEU A 396 -3.93 -2.27 12.79
C LEU A 396 -2.58 -2.60 12.15
N THR A 397 -1.88 -3.60 12.70
CA THR A 397 -0.68 -4.18 12.12
C THR A 397 -0.90 -5.61 11.68
N ALA A 398 0.06 -6.17 10.94
CA ALA A 398 0.09 -7.58 10.57
C ALA A 398 0.19 -8.55 11.77
N VAL A 399 0.49 -8.04 12.98
CA VAL A 399 0.72 -8.86 14.19
C VAL A 399 -0.61 -9.25 14.85
N LYS A 400 -0.89 -10.53 14.93
CA LYS A 400 -2.10 -11.07 15.59
C LYS A 400 -2.17 -10.66 17.06
N GLY A 401 -3.37 -10.30 17.52
CA GLY A 401 -3.62 -10.00 18.93
C GLY A 401 -2.89 -8.77 19.48
N ALA A 402 -2.30 -7.94 18.60
CA ALA A 402 -1.57 -6.74 19.05
C ALA A 402 -2.46 -5.76 19.82
N THR A 403 -3.74 -5.65 19.46
CA THR A 403 -4.68 -4.70 20.07
C THR A 403 -5.49 -5.29 21.23
N GLU A 404 -5.29 -6.57 21.58
CA GLU A 404 -6.01 -7.22 22.67
C GLU A 404 -5.77 -6.52 24.01
N GLY A 405 -6.86 -6.19 24.72
CA GLY A 405 -6.83 -5.53 26.02
C GLY A 405 -6.51 -4.04 25.98
N MET A 406 -6.36 -3.43 24.79
CA MET A 406 -6.12 -2.00 24.64
C MET A 406 -7.43 -1.20 24.60
N ARG A 407 -7.39 0.04 25.11
CA ARG A 407 -8.42 1.04 24.83
C ARG A 407 -8.11 1.67 23.48
N LEU A 408 -8.92 1.35 22.49
CA LEU A 408 -8.75 1.82 21.11
C LEU A 408 -9.48 3.16 20.90
N SER A 409 -9.02 3.91 19.90
CA SER A 409 -9.76 5.07 19.36
C SER A 409 -10.99 4.59 18.59
N PRO A 410 -12.02 5.45 18.38
CA PRO A 410 -13.28 5.02 17.74
C PRO A 410 -13.09 4.36 16.38
N GLY A 411 -12.33 4.97 15.48
CA GLY A 411 -12.08 4.41 14.14
C GLY A 411 -11.30 3.10 14.17
N LEU A 412 -10.28 3.01 15.02
CA LEU A 412 -9.52 1.77 15.20
C LEU A 412 -10.36 0.65 15.82
N SER A 413 -11.22 0.99 16.82
CA SER A 413 -12.16 0.03 17.42
C SER A 413 -13.10 -0.53 16.36
N SER A 414 -13.73 0.37 15.59
CA SER A 414 -14.64 -0.01 14.50
C SER A 414 -13.95 -0.87 13.44
N ALA A 415 -12.70 -0.55 13.06
CA ALA A 415 -11.93 -1.36 12.12
C ALA A 415 -11.61 -2.75 12.69
N ALA A 416 -11.21 -2.85 13.96
CA ALA A 416 -10.91 -4.12 14.61
C ALA A 416 -12.16 -5.01 14.76
N GLU A 417 -13.30 -4.40 15.11
CA GLU A 417 -14.61 -5.08 15.19
C GLU A 417 -15.04 -5.58 13.81
N ALA A 418 -14.88 -4.76 12.75
CA ALA A 418 -15.20 -5.12 11.38
C ALA A 418 -14.34 -6.31 10.89
N VAL A 419 -13.03 -6.31 11.18
CA VAL A 419 -12.13 -7.45 10.86
C VAL A 419 -12.58 -8.72 11.59
N THR A 420 -12.94 -8.59 12.87
CA THR A 420 -13.42 -9.72 13.68
C THR A 420 -14.74 -10.28 13.13
N ALA A 421 -15.68 -9.42 12.79
CA ALA A 421 -16.98 -9.79 12.22
C ALA A 421 -16.84 -10.41 10.82
N GLY A 422 -15.93 -9.88 9.99
CA GLY A 422 -15.62 -10.42 8.66
C GLY A 422 -15.01 -11.82 8.70
N GLY A 423 -14.19 -12.12 9.70
CA GLY A 423 -13.58 -13.43 9.90
C GLY A 423 -12.84 -13.92 8.65
N ARG A 424 -13.33 -15.04 8.04
CA ARG A 424 -12.78 -15.57 6.79
C ARG A 424 -13.27 -14.86 5.52
N ASN A 425 -14.21 -13.92 5.64
CA ASN A 425 -14.80 -13.18 4.52
C ASN A 425 -14.13 -11.81 4.32
N LEU A 426 -12.87 -11.70 4.69
CA LEU A 426 -12.04 -10.54 4.38
C LEU A 426 -11.54 -10.66 2.95
N LEU A 427 -11.77 -9.61 2.16
CA LEU A 427 -11.36 -9.54 0.76
C LEU A 427 -9.98 -8.90 0.64
N MET A 428 -9.16 -9.48 -0.22
CA MET A 428 -7.91 -8.92 -0.71
C MET A 428 -8.05 -8.63 -2.20
N ILE A 429 -7.75 -7.42 -2.62
CA ILE A 429 -7.89 -6.93 -4.00
C ILE A 429 -6.49 -6.73 -4.58
N GLN A 430 -6.06 -7.66 -5.44
CA GLN A 430 -4.70 -7.61 -6.00
C GLN A 430 -4.57 -6.70 -7.22
N LEU A 431 -5.64 -6.45 -7.94
CA LEU A 431 -5.62 -5.65 -9.17
C LEU A 431 -4.95 -4.28 -8.98
N GLN A 432 -5.21 -3.61 -7.84
CA GLN A 432 -4.63 -2.30 -7.54
C GLN A 432 -3.13 -2.36 -7.25
N GLU A 433 -2.69 -3.44 -6.61
CA GLU A 433 -1.28 -3.67 -6.30
C GLU A 433 -0.49 -4.09 -7.56
N TRP A 434 -1.07 -4.99 -8.33
CA TRP A 434 -0.41 -5.57 -9.49
C TRP A 434 -0.36 -4.64 -10.69
N TYR A 435 -1.42 -3.84 -10.88
CA TYR A 435 -1.60 -3.01 -12.08
C TYR A 435 -2.03 -1.58 -11.74
N PRO A 436 -1.22 -0.80 -10.97
CA PRO A 436 -1.59 0.55 -10.54
C PRO A 436 -1.87 1.49 -11.72
N LYS A 437 -1.12 1.38 -12.84
CA LYS A 437 -1.42 2.17 -14.04
C LYS A 437 -2.79 1.86 -14.64
N LEU A 438 -3.22 0.59 -14.59
CA LEU A 438 -4.57 0.23 -15.01
C LEU A 438 -5.61 0.82 -14.07
N THR A 439 -5.45 0.60 -12.76
CA THR A 439 -6.47 0.97 -11.76
C THR A 439 -6.52 2.47 -11.49
N ASP A 440 -5.39 3.11 -11.28
CA ASP A 440 -5.37 4.49 -10.80
C ASP A 440 -5.49 5.48 -11.95
N GLU A 441 -4.82 5.22 -13.08
CA GLU A 441 -4.88 6.11 -14.23
C GLU A 441 -6.07 5.79 -15.15
N LYS A 442 -6.16 4.54 -15.67
CA LYS A 442 -7.17 4.21 -16.69
C LYS A 442 -8.56 4.07 -16.06
N LEU A 443 -8.74 3.15 -15.12
CA LEU A 443 -10.04 2.96 -14.48
C LEU A 443 -10.43 4.15 -13.61
N GLY A 444 -9.45 4.80 -12.95
CA GLY A 444 -9.66 6.05 -12.23
C GLY A 444 -10.22 7.16 -13.12
N GLY A 445 -9.68 7.32 -14.32
CA GLY A 445 -10.19 8.27 -15.30
C GLY A 445 -11.62 7.97 -15.76
N LEU A 446 -11.96 6.69 -15.98
CA LEU A 446 -13.35 6.27 -16.29
C LEU A 446 -14.29 6.55 -15.10
N THR A 447 -13.84 6.23 -13.88
CA THR A 447 -14.62 6.45 -12.68
C THR A 447 -14.88 7.94 -12.42
N SER A 448 -13.90 8.81 -12.68
CA SER A 448 -14.11 10.25 -12.61
C SER A 448 -15.25 10.70 -13.55
N GLN A 449 -15.27 10.24 -14.80
CA GLN A 449 -16.32 10.54 -15.76
C GLN A 449 -17.69 9.96 -15.36
N LEU A 450 -17.71 8.75 -14.78
CA LEU A 450 -18.94 8.13 -14.26
C LEU A 450 -19.55 8.97 -13.13
N LEU A 451 -18.71 9.44 -12.19
CA LEU A 451 -19.17 10.19 -11.01
C LEU A 451 -19.55 11.64 -11.32
N THR A 452 -19.11 12.19 -12.45
CA THR A 452 -19.57 13.51 -12.97
C THR A 452 -20.79 13.39 -13.88
N GLY A 453 -21.19 12.17 -14.27
CA GLY A 453 -22.29 11.92 -15.19
C GLY A 453 -21.91 12.02 -16.68
N ASP A 454 -20.63 12.21 -16.97
CA ASP A 454 -20.11 12.31 -18.34
C ASP A 454 -19.96 10.96 -19.04
N MET A 455 -20.14 9.85 -18.30
CA MET A 455 -20.04 8.48 -18.81
C MET A 455 -21.20 7.62 -18.29
N LYS A 456 -21.73 6.77 -19.14
CA LYS A 456 -22.73 5.75 -18.78
C LYS A 456 -22.06 4.50 -18.24
N ALA A 457 -22.76 3.77 -17.36
CA ALA A 457 -22.27 2.52 -16.77
C ALA A 457 -21.83 1.48 -17.82
N ALA A 458 -22.62 1.26 -18.87
CA ALA A 458 -22.29 0.32 -19.95
C ALA A 458 -21.00 0.68 -20.70
N GLU A 459 -20.73 1.97 -20.87
CA GLU A 459 -19.50 2.46 -21.52
C GLU A 459 -18.30 2.26 -20.60
N TRP A 460 -18.44 2.56 -19.31
CA TRP A 460 -17.41 2.30 -18.30
C TRP A 460 -16.98 0.83 -18.32
N ILE A 461 -17.94 -0.11 -18.26
CA ILE A 461 -17.70 -1.56 -18.27
C ILE A 461 -16.96 -2.00 -19.53
N LYS A 462 -17.43 -1.55 -20.70
CA LYS A 462 -16.79 -1.85 -21.99
C LYS A 462 -15.33 -1.37 -22.02
N LYS A 463 -15.07 -0.14 -21.59
CA LYS A 463 -13.72 0.43 -21.58
C LYS A 463 -12.83 -0.22 -20.53
N ALA A 464 -13.38 -0.60 -19.36
CA ALA A 464 -12.64 -1.34 -18.34
C ALA A 464 -12.11 -2.67 -18.90
N GLN A 465 -12.94 -3.43 -19.62
CA GLN A 465 -12.49 -4.65 -20.29
C GLN A 465 -11.45 -4.36 -21.36
N GLN A 466 -11.67 -3.34 -22.19
CA GLN A 466 -10.70 -2.97 -23.22
C GLN A 466 -9.32 -2.68 -22.62
N TYR A 467 -9.25 -1.89 -21.55
CA TYR A 467 -7.98 -1.58 -20.91
C TYR A 467 -7.34 -2.81 -20.24
N ALA A 468 -8.15 -3.68 -19.63
CA ALA A 468 -7.65 -4.95 -19.09
C ALA A 468 -7.06 -5.84 -20.20
N ASP A 469 -7.73 -5.93 -21.37
CA ASP A 469 -7.24 -6.69 -22.53
C ASP A 469 -5.94 -6.08 -23.10
N GLU A 470 -5.81 -4.76 -23.10
CA GLU A 470 -4.58 -4.06 -23.52
C GLU A 470 -3.43 -4.41 -22.58
N PHE A 471 -3.64 -4.34 -21.26
CA PHE A 471 -2.64 -4.71 -20.26
C PHE A 471 -2.27 -6.19 -20.32
N ALA A 472 -3.26 -7.07 -20.55
CA ALA A 472 -3.02 -8.50 -20.70
C ALA A 472 -2.09 -8.84 -21.89
N LYS A 473 -2.15 -8.06 -22.97
CA LYS A 473 -1.37 -8.26 -24.21
C LYS A 473 -0.05 -7.50 -24.24
N ASP A 474 0.18 -6.55 -23.33
CA ASP A 474 1.40 -5.74 -23.28
C ASP A 474 2.54 -6.52 -22.64
N ASP A 475 3.52 -6.96 -23.44
CA ASP A 475 4.68 -7.71 -22.98
C ASP A 475 5.59 -6.93 -22.02
N SER A 476 5.47 -5.61 -21.98
CA SER A 476 6.22 -4.77 -21.03
C SER A 476 5.63 -4.77 -19.61
N VAL A 477 4.41 -5.27 -19.45
CA VAL A 477 3.72 -5.39 -18.17
C VAL A 477 3.96 -6.78 -17.59
N THR A 478 4.52 -6.85 -16.38
CA THR A 478 4.62 -8.12 -15.63
C THR A 478 3.23 -8.66 -15.35
N LYS A 479 2.99 -9.92 -15.71
CA LYS A 479 1.70 -10.58 -15.44
C LYS A 479 1.78 -11.36 -14.13
N PHE A 480 0.74 -11.25 -13.36
CA PHE A 480 0.55 -11.99 -12.12
C PHE A 480 -0.60 -12.97 -12.29
N HIS A 481 -0.59 -14.00 -11.49
CA HIS A 481 -1.66 -15.00 -11.46
C HIS A 481 -1.97 -15.37 -10.00
N ARG A 482 -3.24 -15.49 -9.72
CA ARG A 482 -3.78 -15.91 -8.43
C ARG A 482 -4.75 -17.06 -8.67
N GLU A 483 -4.64 -18.10 -7.86
CA GLU A 483 -5.58 -19.21 -7.84
C GLU A 483 -6.81 -18.89 -6.96
N ALA A 484 -7.94 -19.55 -7.25
CA ALA A 484 -9.20 -19.35 -6.55
C ALA A 484 -9.25 -20.04 -5.18
#